data_6ab3bb7e116dc6bb3bbb9558f7e84d9c
#
_entry.id   6ab3bb7e116dc6bb3bbb9558f7e84d9c
#
_cell.length_a   1.000
_cell.length_b   1.000
_cell.length_c   1.000
_cell.angle_alpha   90.00
_cell.angle_beta   90.00
_cell.angle_gamma   90.00
#
_symmetry.space_group_name_H-M   'P 1'
#
loop_
_entity.id
_entity.type
_entity.pdbx_description
1 polymer ?
#
loop_
_entity_poly.entity_id
_entity_poly.type
_entity_poly.pdbx_seq_one_letter_code
_entity_poly.pdbx_strand_id
1 'polypeptide(L)'
;MKRTLFAPTRLVGAVAAVLALAGCASISPDGLRGAVQSHTASRLPDGAQLPPTDLQARDAAQQRIGEWLRQPLDMDQSVRIALLNNPGLQARLAQLGVQDAERVQALTLPNPTLALGRMVNSDEREIERQLSFGLVSLITLPWRSRWQGMQMEQATLTAAQDVLRLAADTRRAWLRAVAARQQLASSERMHEAAEAGAELARRMARVGNFSRLQQARELSIQQDTAAQLARARLAATAEHEQLARLMGLWGRRIDFKLPDQLPAIPQAATQLRSGDDAEATALRERLDLRALRRDLDQLAERRGWARLGAMFGDIGLGYNRNTATDRATGHSDVTRGWEIDLPLPLFDWGGAASGRARAEVQRSAAQLQQGAIQARAEARSSWMRYRTAWDLAHQQQAEVLPLRRFIQDETMLRYNGMFVSVWELLAEARNSAQAVATATDAQRDFWLADTDLQLALAGTSPGTVEAASSAAAPTPTNTASH
;
A
#
# COMPACT_ATOMS: atom_id res chain seq x y z
N MET A 1 -47.34 -7.64 60.78
CA MET A 1 -46.20 -6.85 60.47
C MET A 1 -44.96 -7.74 60.41
N LYS A 2 -44.53 -8.16 59.24
CA LYS A 2 -43.17 -8.75 59.03
C LYS A 2 -42.53 -8.05 57.82
N ARG A 3 -41.63 -7.11 58.11
CA ARG A 3 -40.80 -6.46 57.09
C ARG A 3 -39.71 -7.46 56.64
N THR A 4 -39.83 -8.01 55.48
CA THR A 4 -38.74 -8.73 54.80
C THR A 4 -37.74 -7.70 54.24
N LEU A 5 -36.65 -7.52 54.94
CA LEU A 5 -35.44 -6.81 54.45
C LEU A 5 -34.87 -7.62 53.28
N PHE A 6 -35.16 -7.19 52.05
CA PHE A 6 -34.43 -7.67 50.87
C PHE A 6 -32.99 -7.21 50.99
N ALA A 7 -32.06 -8.16 51.15
CA ALA A 7 -30.66 -7.90 51.44
C ALA A 7 -29.98 -7.15 50.28
N PRO A 8 -29.33 -6.02 50.52
CA PRO A 8 -28.66 -5.20 49.51
C PRO A 8 -27.46 -5.93 48.87
N THR A 9 -27.00 -7.02 49.48
CA THR A 9 -25.85 -7.82 49.01
C THR A 9 -26.08 -8.53 47.66
N ARG A 10 -27.33 -8.90 47.29
CA ARG A 10 -27.61 -9.50 45.98
C ARG A 10 -27.62 -8.51 44.84
N LEU A 11 -27.98 -7.24 45.10
CA LEU A 11 -27.95 -6.17 44.11
C LEU A 11 -26.49 -5.73 43.80
N VAL A 12 -25.66 -5.67 44.84
CA VAL A 12 -24.22 -5.36 44.69
C VAL A 12 -23.48 -6.47 43.92
N GLY A 13 -23.82 -7.74 44.15
CA GLY A 13 -23.24 -8.85 43.40
C GLY A 13 -23.64 -8.85 41.93
N ALA A 14 -24.90 -8.50 41.60
CA ALA A 14 -25.32 -8.38 40.20
C ALA A 14 -24.69 -7.18 39.48
N VAL A 15 -24.55 -6.03 40.14
CA VAL A 15 -23.85 -4.85 39.58
C VAL A 15 -22.36 -5.11 39.40
N ALA A 16 -21.69 -5.80 40.33
CA ALA A 16 -20.30 -6.20 40.23
C ALA A 16 -20.07 -7.22 39.07
N ALA A 17 -21.00 -8.15 38.86
CA ALA A 17 -20.93 -9.09 37.74
C ALA A 17 -21.13 -8.38 36.37
N VAL A 18 -22.01 -7.41 36.29
CA VAL A 18 -22.21 -6.58 35.07
C VAL A 18 -21.00 -5.68 34.80
N LEU A 19 -20.41 -5.11 35.85
CA LEU A 19 -19.17 -4.31 35.70
C LEU A 19 -17.95 -5.17 35.32
N ALA A 20 -17.87 -6.41 35.77
CA ALA A 20 -16.80 -7.35 35.35
C ALA A 20 -16.98 -7.82 33.91
N LEU A 21 -18.20 -7.90 33.39
CA LEU A 21 -18.48 -8.20 31.97
C LEU A 21 -18.24 -7.01 31.03
N ALA A 22 -18.33 -5.78 31.52
CA ALA A 22 -18.09 -4.57 30.73
C ALA A 22 -16.60 -4.29 30.44
N GLY A 23 -15.67 -5.02 31.08
CA GLY A 23 -14.22 -4.82 30.96
C GLY A 23 -13.50 -5.48 29.79
N CYS A 24 -14.20 -6.17 28.87
CA CYS A 24 -13.56 -7.08 27.92
C CYS A 24 -13.22 -6.53 26.53
N ALA A 25 -13.63 -5.32 26.17
CA ALA A 25 -13.30 -4.74 24.88
C ALA A 25 -12.63 -3.37 25.06
N SER A 26 -11.31 -3.31 24.92
CA SER A 26 -10.56 -2.05 24.94
C SER A 26 -10.06 -1.69 23.54
N ILE A 27 -9.98 -0.40 23.26
CA ILE A 27 -9.35 0.11 22.05
C ILE A 27 -7.83 -0.15 22.17
N SER A 28 -7.21 -0.60 21.08
CA SER A 28 -5.77 -0.84 21.04
C SER A 28 -5.00 0.47 21.19
N PRO A 29 -4.09 0.58 22.17
CA PRO A 29 -3.35 1.83 22.43
C PRO A 29 -2.40 2.21 21.30
N ASP A 30 -1.93 1.22 20.50
CA ASP A 30 -1.06 1.43 19.34
C ASP A 30 -1.83 1.54 18.00
N GLY A 31 -3.18 1.50 18.04
CA GLY A 31 -4.04 1.48 16.86
C GLY A 31 -3.72 0.30 15.94
N LEU A 32 -3.44 -0.88 16.50
CA LEU A 32 -3.12 -2.14 15.83
C LEU A 32 -1.85 -2.13 14.97
N ARG A 33 -0.96 -1.14 15.15
CA ARG A 33 0.30 -1.04 14.41
C ARG A 33 1.21 -2.23 14.66
N GLY A 34 1.27 -2.75 15.88
CA GLY A 34 2.01 -3.97 16.23
C GLY A 34 1.54 -5.19 15.45
N ALA A 35 0.22 -5.34 15.27
CA ALA A 35 -0.36 -6.41 14.48
C ALA A 35 -0.02 -6.27 12.97
N VAL A 36 -0.07 -5.06 12.40
CA VAL A 36 0.38 -4.79 11.03
C VAL A 36 1.88 -5.07 10.88
N GLN A 37 2.69 -4.63 11.84
CA GLN A 37 4.13 -4.86 11.85
C GLN A 37 4.47 -6.35 11.84
N SER A 38 3.78 -7.19 12.60
CA SER A 38 4.01 -8.63 12.64
C SER A 38 3.79 -9.32 11.29
N HIS A 39 2.87 -8.82 10.47
CA HIS A 39 2.61 -9.32 9.11
C HIS A 39 3.61 -8.81 8.06
N THR A 40 4.35 -7.75 8.34
CA THR A 40 5.22 -7.08 7.37
C THR A 40 6.70 -7.17 7.69
N ALA A 41 7.08 -7.42 8.95
CA ALA A 41 8.47 -7.35 9.44
C ALA A 41 9.47 -8.20 8.62
N SER A 42 9.10 -9.42 8.23
CA SER A 42 9.99 -10.31 7.45
C SER A 42 10.18 -9.90 5.98
N ARG A 43 9.46 -8.86 5.52
CA ARG A 43 9.38 -8.42 4.10
C ARG A 43 9.85 -6.98 3.90
N LEU A 44 10.04 -6.28 5.00
CA LEU A 44 10.55 -4.90 5.03
C LEU A 44 12.06 -4.90 5.33
N PRO A 45 12.76 -3.81 5.01
CA PRO A 45 14.14 -3.65 5.44
C PRO A 45 14.30 -3.73 6.96
N ASP A 46 15.43 -4.23 7.43
CA ASP A 46 15.73 -4.33 8.85
C ASP A 46 15.60 -2.98 9.55
N GLY A 47 14.96 -2.97 10.70
CA GLY A 47 14.69 -1.75 11.45
C GLY A 47 13.63 -0.83 10.87
N ALA A 48 12.86 -1.25 9.85
CA ALA A 48 11.71 -0.51 9.37
C ALA A 48 10.61 -0.46 10.44
N GLN A 49 10.08 0.73 10.69
CA GLN A 49 9.05 0.99 11.70
C GLN A 49 7.87 1.71 11.05
N LEU A 50 6.68 1.44 11.56
CA LEU A 50 5.47 2.19 11.21
C LEU A 50 5.43 3.52 11.97
N PRO A 51 4.67 4.52 11.47
CA PRO A 51 4.59 5.82 12.11
C PRO A 51 4.02 5.68 13.52
N PRO A 52 4.70 6.22 14.55
CA PRO A 52 4.25 6.10 15.93
C PRO A 52 2.99 6.94 16.19
N THR A 53 2.20 6.55 17.19
CA THR A 53 1.04 7.31 17.67
C THR A 53 1.43 8.43 18.61
N ASP A 54 2.45 8.21 19.42
CA ASP A 54 2.94 9.13 20.42
C ASP A 54 3.70 10.33 19.80
N LEU A 55 3.49 11.53 20.34
CA LEU A 55 4.11 12.77 19.84
C LEU A 55 5.63 12.77 20.01
N GLN A 56 6.13 12.31 21.17
CA GLN A 56 7.58 12.28 21.41
C GLN A 56 8.29 11.31 20.46
N ALA A 57 7.67 10.14 20.21
CA ALA A 57 8.20 9.18 19.25
C ALA A 57 8.15 9.71 17.81
N ARG A 58 7.15 10.55 17.47
CA ARG A 58 7.10 11.24 16.17
C ARG A 58 8.24 12.23 16.01
N ASP A 59 8.52 13.05 17.02
CA ASP A 59 9.63 14.01 16.99
C ASP A 59 10.97 13.30 16.85
N ALA A 60 11.19 12.21 17.58
CA ALA A 60 12.37 11.36 17.43
C ALA A 60 12.49 10.75 16.02
N ALA A 61 11.38 10.33 15.41
CA ALA A 61 11.36 9.85 14.02
C ALA A 61 11.74 10.97 13.04
N GLN A 62 11.23 12.19 13.23
CA GLN A 62 11.57 13.34 12.38
C GLN A 62 13.06 13.74 12.49
N GLN A 63 13.66 13.62 13.67
CA GLN A 63 15.10 13.84 13.87
C GLN A 63 15.93 12.80 13.09
N ARG A 64 15.60 11.51 13.22
CA ARG A 64 16.25 10.42 12.46
C ARG A 64 16.13 10.62 10.96
N ILE A 65 14.96 11.00 10.47
CA ILE A 65 14.77 11.33 9.04
C ILE A 65 15.72 12.46 8.63
N GLY A 66 15.83 13.52 9.46
CA GLY A 66 16.75 14.62 9.20
C GLY A 66 18.23 14.19 9.15
N GLU A 67 18.63 13.19 9.93
CA GLU A 67 19.98 12.61 9.91
C GLU A 67 20.23 11.81 8.62
N TRP A 68 19.28 10.96 8.22
CA TRP A 68 19.40 10.19 6.98
C TRP A 68 19.48 11.07 5.73
N LEU A 69 18.74 12.18 5.68
CA LEU A 69 18.75 13.12 4.55
C LEU A 69 20.09 13.87 4.36
N ARG A 70 21.02 13.80 5.31
CA ARG A 70 22.35 14.45 5.19
C ARG A 70 23.32 13.68 4.31
N GLN A 71 23.07 12.38 4.09
CA GLN A 71 23.91 11.49 3.29
C GLN A 71 23.16 11.04 2.04
N PRO A 72 23.84 10.53 1.00
CA PRO A 72 23.15 9.91 -0.13
C PRO A 72 22.26 8.77 0.34
N LEU A 73 20.94 8.88 0.03
CA LEU A 73 19.94 7.92 0.46
C LEU A 73 20.08 6.60 -0.29
N ASP A 74 20.26 5.51 0.44
CA ASP A 74 20.09 4.18 -0.12
C ASP A 74 18.60 3.79 -0.27
N MET A 75 18.35 2.66 -0.95
CA MET A 75 17.01 2.18 -1.22
C MET A 75 16.23 1.85 0.06
N ASP A 76 16.89 1.21 1.03
CA ASP A 76 16.25 0.79 2.28
C ASP A 76 15.98 1.97 3.22
N GLN A 77 16.87 2.97 3.27
CA GLN A 77 16.64 4.21 3.99
C GLN A 77 15.43 4.97 3.41
N SER A 78 15.31 5.03 2.08
CA SER A 78 14.17 5.66 1.41
C SER A 78 12.84 4.97 1.79
N VAL A 79 12.82 3.64 1.85
CA VAL A 79 11.65 2.88 2.33
C VAL A 79 11.35 3.18 3.80
N ARG A 80 12.37 3.21 4.68
CA ARG A 80 12.18 3.54 6.10
C ARG A 80 11.60 4.94 6.29
N ILE A 81 12.09 5.93 5.52
CA ILE A 81 11.54 7.30 5.53
C ILE A 81 10.09 7.30 5.08
N ALA A 82 9.78 6.63 3.95
CA ALA A 82 8.41 6.57 3.44
C ALA A 82 7.45 5.95 4.47
N LEU A 83 7.83 4.83 5.10
CA LEU A 83 7.01 4.18 6.10
C LEU A 83 6.77 5.07 7.33
N LEU A 84 7.76 5.81 7.80
CA LEU A 84 7.63 6.69 8.96
C LEU A 84 6.88 7.99 8.67
N ASN A 85 7.01 8.54 7.46
CA ASN A 85 6.64 9.93 7.18
C ASN A 85 5.51 10.10 6.17
N ASN A 86 5.14 9.05 5.39
CA ASN A 86 4.11 9.18 4.35
C ASN A 86 2.73 9.47 4.94
N PRO A 87 2.09 10.63 4.63
CA PRO A 87 0.78 10.98 5.18
C PRO A 87 -0.34 10.04 4.74
N GLY A 88 -0.24 9.49 3.53
CA GLY A 88 -1.22 8.53 3.00
C GLY A 88 -1.23 7.24 3.82
N LEU A 89 -0.07 6.71 4.21
CA LEU A 89 0.03 5.56 5.10
C LEU A 89 -0.50 5.89 6.50
N GLN A 90 -0.19 7.09 7.03
CA GLN A 90 -0.72 7.53 8.33
C GLN A 90 -2.25 7.57 8.33
N ALA A 91 -2.87 8.08 7.25
CA ALA A 91 -4.32 8.10 7.10
C ALA A 91 -4.92 6.67 7.05
N ARG A 92 -4.28 5.72 6.35
CA ARG A 92 -4.71 4.31 6.29
C ARG A 92 -4.64 3.64 7.66
N LEU A 93 -3.56 3.85 8.41
CA LEU A 93 -3.41 3.32 9.76
C LEU A 93 -4.37 3.98 10.76
N ALA A 94 -4.69 5.28 10.59
CA ALA A 94 -5.73 5.94 11.37
C ALA A 94 -7.12 5.34 11.09
N GLN A 95 -7.45 5.01 9.84
CA GLN A 95 -8.68 4.32 9.47
C GLN A 95 -8.79 2.94 10.15
N LEU A 96 -7.69 2.21 10.30
CA LEU A 96 -7.66 0.96 11.05
C LEU A 96 -8.02 1.19 12.53
N GLY A 97 -7.54 2.30 13.13
CA GLY A 97 -7.93 2.70 14.49
C GLY A 97 -9.41 3.05 14.62
N VAL A 98 -10.02 3.66 13.60
CA VAL A 98 -11.48 3.89 13.56
C VAL A 98 -12.23 2.55 13.56
N GLN A 99 -11.82 1.60 12.74
CA GLN A 99 -12.41 0.27 12.70
C GLN A 99 -12.26 -0.50 14.03
N ASP A 100 -11.14 -0.31 14.75
CA ASP A 100 -10.97 -0.88 16.08
C ASP A 100 -11.93 -0.26 17.10
N ALA A 101 -12.16 1.05 17.03
CA ALA A 101 -13.17 1.72 17.87
C ALA A 101 -14.60 1.23 17.54
N GLU A 102 -14.94 1.07 16.25
CA GLU A 102 -16.22 0.48 15.81
C GLU A 102 -16.39 -0.96 16.33
N ARG A 103 -15.30 -1.77 16.29
CA ARG A 103 -15.29 -3.11 16.89
C ARG A 103 -15.62 -3.05 18.39
N VAL A 104 -14.95 -2.18 19.14
CA VAL A 104 -15.20 -2.02 20.58
C VAL A 104 -16.64 -1.59 20.82
N GLN A 105 -17.15 -0.62 20.07
CA GLN A 105 -18.55 -0.18 20.14
C GLN A 105 -19.52 -1.34 19.83
N ALA A 106 -19.23 -2.12 18.79
CA ALA A 106 -20.05 -3.28 18.43
C ALA A 106 -20.05 -4.38 19.50
N LEU A 107 -19.03 -4.49 20.33
CA LEU A 107 -18.93 -5.44 21.44
C LEU A 107 -19.40 -4.89 22.77
N THR A 108 -19.60 -3.59 22.87
CA THR A 108 -20.15 -2.95 24.06
C THR A 108 -21.65 -3.23 24.15
N LEU A 109 -22.11 -3.56 25.33
CA LEU A 109 -23.55 -3.73 25.58
C LEU A 109 -24.28 -2.38 25.42
N PRO A 110 -25.45 -2.36 24.79
CA PRO A 110 -26.23 -1.13 24.69
C PRO A 110 -26.59 -0.62 26.09
N ASN A 111 -26.52 0.69 26.26
CA ASN A 111 -26.91 1.29 27.52
C ASN A 111 -28.39 1.04 27.82
N PRO A 112 -28.77 0.83 29.10
CA PRO A 112 -30.17 0.79 29.48
C PRO A 112 -30.84 2.11 29.18
N THR A 113 -32.07 2.04 28.70
CA THR A 113 -32.92 3.23 28.48
C THR A 113 -33.80 3.48 29.66
N LEU A 114 -33.72 4.69 30.24
CA LEU A 114 -34.64 5.15 31.27
C LEU A 114 -35.65 6.10 30.64
N ALA A 115 -36.92 5.69 30.58
CA ALA A 115 -38.02 6.54 30.17
C ALA A 115 -38.76 7.09 31.40
N LEU A 116 -39.01 8.39 31.40
CA LEU A 116 -39.76 9.09 32.43
C LEU A 116 -40.96 9.78 31.77
N GLY A 117 -42.17 9.35 32.13
CA GLY A 117 -43.42 9.94 31.67
C GLY A 117 -44.12 10.65 32.80
N ARG A 118 -44.81 11.75 32.50
CA ARG A 118 -45.77 12.38 33.41
C ARG A 118 -47.02 12.71 32.62
N MET A 119 -48.12 12.06 32.98
CA MET A 119 -49.44 12.34 32.43
C MET A 119 -50.30 12.97 33.52
N VAL A 120 -51.11 13.94 33.13
CA VAL A 120 -52.03 14.65 34.06
C VAL A 120 -53.35 14.86 33.33
N ASN A 121 -54.43 14.40 33.98
CA ASN A 121 -55.77 14.68 33.55
C ASN A 121 -56.54 15.43 34.68
N SER A 122 -57.84 15.61 34.55
CA SER A 122 -58.68 16.30 35.55
C SER A 122 -58.57 15.67 36.94
N ASP A 123 -58.53 14.35 37.02
CA ASP A 123 -58.75 13.59 38.23
C ASP A 123 -57.47 12.92 38.76
N GLU A 124 -56.46 12.66 37.85
CA GLU A 124 -55.30 11.85 38.18
C GLU A 124 -53.99 12.45 37.63
N ARG A 125 -52.91 12.23 38.38
CA ARG A 125 -51.55 12.48 37.94
C ARG A 125 -50.79 11.18 37.97
N GLU A 126 -50.31 10.73 36.80
CA GLU A 126 -49.50 9.53 36.65
C GLU A 126 -48.05 9.89 36.40
N ILE A 127 -47.13 9.22 37.09
CA ILE A 127 -45.68 9.28 36.85
C ILE A 127 -45.24 7.89 36.48
N GLU A 128 -44.82 7.75 35.23
CA GLU A 128 -44.28 6.52 34.68
C GLU A 128 -42.77 6.54 34.76
N ARG A 129 -42.15 5.42 35.10
CA ARG A 129 -40.72 5.17 35.11
C ARG A 129 -40.48 3.80 34.54
N GLN A 130 -39.79 3.75 33.39
CA GLN A 130 -39.47 2.50 32.70
C GLN A 130 -37.95 2.40 32.52
N LEU A 131 -37.39 1.26 32.89
CA LEU A 131 -36.02 0.90 32.62
C LEU A 131 -36.02 -0.31 31.67
N SER A 132 -35.45 -0.15 30.46
CA SER A 132 -35.46 -1.21 29.46
C SER A 132 -34.04 -1.59 29.00
N PHE A 133 -33.90 -2.87 28.64
CA PHE A 133 -32.64 -3.49 28.19
C PHE A 133 -32.88 -4.33 26.93
N GLY A 134 -32.00 -4.26 25.95
CA GLY A 134 -31.99 -5.16 24.79
C GLY A 134 -31.30 -6.50 25.11
N LEU A 135 -32.09 -7.59 25.14
CA LEU A 135 -31.57 -8.93 25.49
C LEU A 135 -30.77 -9.58 24.38
N VAL A 136 -31.09 -9.33 23.11
CA VAL A 136 -30.46 -9.98 21.96
C VAL A 136 -28.97 -9.63 21.88
N SER A 137 -28.62 -8.39 22.19
CA SER A 137 -27.23 -7.96 22.22
C SER A 137 -26.38 -8.71 23.25
N LEU A 138 -26.95 -9.09 24.37
CA LEU A 138 -26.29 -9.89 25.40
C LEU A 138 -26.11 -11.34 24.95
N ILE A 139 -27.17 -11.96 24.42
CA ILE A 139 -27.15 -13.37 23.99
C ILE A 139 -26.21 -13.57 22.78
N THR A 140 -26.17 -12.62 21.86
CA THR A 140 -25.35 -12.71 20.62
C THR A 140 -23.91 -12.28 20.80
N LEU A 141 -23.51 -11.73 21.95
CA LEU A 141 -22.17 -11.21 22.22
C LEU A 141 -21.01 -12.19 21.87
N PRO A 142 -21.06 -13.52 22.23
CA PRO A 142 -19.97 -14.45 21.91
C PRO A 142 -19.76 -14.62 20.40
N TRP A 143 -20.82 -14.64 19.61
CA TRP A 143 -20.74 -14.77 18.14
C TRP A 143 -20.30 -13.46 17.51
N ARG A 144 -20.81 -12.33 17.97
CA ARG A 144 -20.39 -10.99 17.55
C ARG A 144 -18.89 -10.79 17.78
N SER A 145 -18.37 -11.23 18.91
CA SER A 145 -16.94 -11.18 19.23
C SER A 145 -16.10 -11.93 18.20
N ARG A 146 -16.49 -13.12 17.79
CA ARG A 146 -15.79 -13.89 16.75
C ARG A 146 -15.80 -13.18 15.40
N TRP A 147 -16.98 -12.68 14.97
CA TRP A 147 -17.09 -11.98 13.69
C TRP A 147 -16.26 -10.72 13.65
N GLN A 148 -16.32 -9.93 14.72
CA GLN A 148 -15.52 -8.72 14.84
C GLN A 148 -14.01 -9.02 14.87
N GLY A 149 -13.61 -10.13 15.48
CA GLY A 149 -12.23 -10.59 15.46
C GLY A 149 -11.74 -10.91 14.04
N MET A 150 -12.53 -11.65 13.24
CA MET A 150 -12.18 -11.98 11.85
C MET A 150 -12.16 -10.74 10.96
N GLN A 151 -13.12 -9.81 11.12
CA GLN A 151 -13.17 -8.55 10.41
C GLN A 151 -11.93 -7.71 10.70
N MET A 152 -11.51 -7.68 11.96
CA MET A 152 -10.32 -6.95 12.38
C MET A 152 -9.03 -7.56 11.84
N GLU A 153 -8.95 -8.90 11.79
CA GLU A 153 -7.81 -9.59 11.14
C GLU A 153 -7.75 -9.28 9.65
N GLN A 154 -8.89 -9.29 8.94
CA GLN A 154 -8.98 -8.90 7.53
C GLN A 154 -8.51 -7.44 7.33
N ALA A 155 -8.98 -6.51 8.16
CA ALA A 155 -8.59 -5.09 8.10
C ALA A 155 -7.08 -4.91 8.35
N THR A 156 -6.52 -5.65 9.31
CA THR A 156 -5.07 -5.65 9.61
C THR A 156 -4.25 -6.19 8.43
N LEU A 157 -4.70 -7.27 7.77
CA LEU A 157 -4.06 -7.81 6.57
C LEU A 157 -4.11 -6.81 5.41
N THR A 158 -5.23 -6.09 5.24
CA THR A 158 -5.36 -5.04 4.23
C THR A 158 -4.42 -3.87 4.51
N ALA A 159 -4.31 -3.42 5.76
CA ALA A 159 -3.34 -2.40 6.15
C ALA A 159 -1.89 -2.86 5.92
N ALA A 160 -1.58 -4.14 6.18
CA ALA A 160 -0.28 -4.73 5.89
C ALA A 160 0.04 -4.74 4.37
N GLN A 161 -0.97 -4.98 3.52
CA GLN A 161 -0.81 -4.84 2.06
C GLN A 161 -0.47 -3.40 1.65
N ASP A 162 -1.14 -2.40 2.23
CA ASP A 162 -0.86 -0.99 1.96
C ASP A 162 0.58 -0.60 2.35
N VAL A 163 1.08 -1.13 3.47
CA VAL A 163 2.48 -0.97 3.91
C VAL A 163 3.45 -1.57 2.89
N LEU A 164 3.24 -2.82 2.46
CA LEU A 164 4.11 -3.48 1.48
C LEU A 164 4.05 -2.83 0.11
N ARG A 165 2.88 -2.34 -0.30
CA ARG A 165 2.72 -1.59 -1.55
C ARG A 165 3.51 -0.29 -1.51
N LEU A 166 3.38 0.50 -0.44
CA LEU A 166 4.18 1.73 -0.28
C LEU A 166 5.67 1.45 -0.30
N ALA A 167 6.13 0.38 0.37
CA ALA A 167 7.53 -0.02 0.35
C ALA A 167 8.00 -0.38 -1.07
N ALA A 168 7.22 -1.15 -1.83
CA ALA A 168 7.53 -1.49 -3.22
C ALA A 168 7.51 -0.27 -4.14
N ASP A 169 6.51 0.62 -4.01
CA ASP A 169 6.42 1.84 -4.81
C ASP A 169 7.60 2.79 -4.52
N THR A 170 8.03 2.86 -3.27
CA THR A 170 9.21 3.66 -2.89
C THR A 170 10.50 3.07 -3.47
N ARG A 171 10.67 1.73 -3.44
CA ARG A 171 11.80 1.05 -4.08
C ARG A 171 11.85 1.33 -5.59
N ARG A 172 10.69 1.19 -6.26
CA ARG A 172 10.58 1.49 -7.71
C ARG A 172 10.93 2.94 -8.02
N ALA A 173 10.42 3.89 -7.22
CA ALA A 173 10.70 5.31 -7.41
C ALA A 173 12.20 5.63 -7.17
N TRP A 174 12.81 5.04 -6.15
CA TRP A 174 14.25 5.19 -5.90
C TRP A 174 15.09 4.66 -7.07
N LEU A 175 14.77 3.47 -7.58
CA LEU A 175 15.45 2.87 -8.73
C LEU A 175 15.34 3.74 -9.98
N ARG A 176 14.14 4.28 -10.25
CA ARG A 176 13.91 5.19 -11.37
C ARG A 176 14.65 6.52 -11.19
N ALA A 177 14.67 7.09 -10.00
CA ALA A 177 15.34 8.34 -9.73
C ALA A 177 16.88 8.23 -9.89
N VAL A 178 17.49 7.14 -9.38
CA VAL A 178 18.93 6.89 -9.59
C VAL A 178 19.24 6.62 -11.06
N ALA A 179 18.42 5.80 -11.74
CA ALA A 179 18.60 5.53 -13.17
C ALA A 179 18.47 6.81 -14.02
N ALA A 180 17.48 7.66 -13.74
CA ALA A 180 17.28 8.92 -14.46
C ALA A 180 18.47 9.89 -14.27
N ARG A 181 19.10 9.88 -13.09
CA ARG A 181 20.33 10.64 -12.84
C ARG A 181 21.51 10.12 -13.66
N GLN A 182 21.67 8.78 -13.75
CA GLN A 182 22.71 8.18 -14.61
C GLN A 182 22.47 8.46 -16.11
N GLN A 183 21.20 8.42 -16.54
CA GLN A 183 20.79 8.78 -17.90
C GLN A 183 21.07 10.25 -18.23
N LEU A 184 20.84 11.14 -17.27
CA LEU A 184 21.18 12.55 -17.42
C LEU A 184 22.70 12.71 -17.67
N ALA A 185 23.55 12.08 -16.85
CA ALA A 185 25.00 12.13 -17.02
C ALA A 185 25.48 11.55 -18.37
N SER A 186 24.80 10.52 -18.90
CA SER A 186 25.07 9.98 -20.23
C SER A 186 24.64 10.94 -21.35
N SER A 187 23.48 11.59 -21.19
CA SER A 187 22.97 12.58 -22.15
C SER A 187 23.83 13.85 -22.18
N GLU A 188 24.40 14.25 -21.06
CA GLU A 188 25.37 15.36 -20.98
C GLU A 188 26.61 15.05 -21.79
N ARG A 189 27.20 13.86 -21.62
CA ARG A 189 28.39 13.42 -22.41
C ARG A 189 28.09 13.33 -23.92
N MET A 190 26.91 12.82 -24.29
CA MET A 190 26.50 12.77 -25.71
C MET A 190 26.35 14.16 -26.30
N HIS A 191 25.79 15.09 -25.55
CA HIS A 191 25.63 16.48 -26.00
C HIS A 191 26.97 17.20 -26.12
N GLU A 192 27.89 17.03 -25.15
CA GLU A 192 29.26 17.59 -25.21
C GLU A 192 30.02 17.11 -26.45
N ALA A 193 29.95 15.81 -26.76
CA ALA A 193 30.56 15.28 -27.95
C ALA A 193 29.95 15.83 -29.25
N ALA A 194 28.62 16.01 -29.29
CA ALA A 194 27.92 16.59 -30.42
C ALA A 194 28.19 18.09 -30.57
N GLU A 195 28.33 18.83 -29.48
CA GLU A 195 28.69 20.25 -29.48
C GLU A 195 30.11 20.47 -30.05
N ALA A 196 31.06 19.64 -29.58
CA ALA A 196 32.44 19.67 -30.13
C ALA A 196 32.47 19.37 -31.63
N GLY A 197 31.69 18.37 -32.10
CA GLY A 197 31.52 18.07 -33.51
C GLY A 197 30.93 19.23 -34.33
N ALA A 198 29.86 19.82 -33.85
CA ALA A 198 29.21 20.95 -34.52
C ALA A 198 30.11 22.17 -34.60
N GLU A 199 30.90 22.48 -33.55
CA GLU A 199 31.84 23.60 -33.55
C GLU A 199 32.99 23.34 -34.54
N LEU A 200 33.54 22.13 -34.57
CA LEU A 200 34.54 21.76 -35.56
C LEU A 200 33.99 21.87 -36.98
N ALA A 201 32.77 21.38 -37.22
CA ALA A 201 32.10 21.49 -38.52
C ALA A 201 31.94 22.94 -38.98
N ARG A 202 31.58 23.85 -38.08
CA ARG A 202 31.48 25.30 -38.38
C ARG A 202 32.84 25.89 -38.76
N ARG A 203 33.91 25.52 -38.06
CA ARG A 203 35.27 25.99 -38.33
C ARG A 203 35.79 25.49 -39.69
N MET A 204 35.62 24.20 -39.98
CA MET A 204 36.02 23.60 -41.24
C MET A 204 35.22 24.14 -42.44
N ALA A 205 33.93 24.39 -42.28
CA ALA A 205 33.12 24.98 -43.34
C ALA A 205 33.53 26.44 -43.67
N ARG A 206 33.96 27.21 -42.65
CA ARG A 206 34.45 28.58 -42.85
C ARG A 206 35.73 28.64 -43.70
N VAL A 207 36.60 27.62 -43.60
CA VAL A 207 37.84 27.55 -44.40
C VAL A 207 37.66 26.74 -45.69
N GLY A 208 36.44 26.34 -46.03
CA GLY A 208 36.14 25.64 -47.27
C GLY A 208 36.40 24.13 -47.28
N ASN A 209 36.84 23.57 -46.17
CA ASN A 209 37.20 22.14 -46.04
C ASN A 209 36.03 21.24 -45.66
N PHE A 210 34.78 21.77 -45.60
CA PHE A 210 33.60 21.02 -45.21
C PHE A 210 32.39 21.47 -45.99
N SER A 211 31.63 20.54 -46.58
CA SER A 211 30.46 20.90 -47.37
C SER A 211 29.31 21.41 -46.47
N ARG A 212 28.42 22.25 -47.03
CA ARG A 212 27.22 22.73 -46.31
C ARG A 212 26.34 21.58 -45.81
N LEU A 213 26.26 20.47 -46.58
CA LEU A 213 25.49 19.29 -46.20
C LEU A 213 26.12 18.59 -44.97
N GLN A 214 27.41 18.42 -44.96
CA GLN A 214 28.13 17.81 -43.81
C GLN A 214 28.00 18.67 -42.57
N GLN A 215 28.17 20.00 -42.71
CA GLN A 215 27.92 20.93 -41.60
C GLN A 215 26.50 20.84 -41.07
N ALA A 216 25.50 20.78 -41.95
CA ALA A 216 24.08 20.66 -41.55
C ALA A 216 23.80 19.36 -40.79
N ARG A 217 24.43 18.23 -41.16
CA ARG A 217 24.32 16.94 -40.45
C ARG A 217 24.84 17.04 -39.02
N GLU A 218 26.01 17.62 -38.80
CA GLU A 218 26.58 17.78 -37.45
C GLU A 218 25.76 18.75 -36.59
N LEU A 219 25.23 19.81 -37.19
CA LEU A 219 24.30 20.72 -36.50
C LEU A 219 22.99 20.03 -36.11
N SER A 220 22.47 19.13 -36.99
CA SER A 220 21.25 18.34 -36.66
C SER A 220 21.52 17.42 -35.44
N ILE A 221 22.66 16.73 -35.41
CA ILE A 221 23.06 15.89 -34.28
C ILE A 221 23.14 16.72 -32.97
N GLN A 222 23.71 17.94 -33.04
CA GLN A 222 23.78 18.84 -31.89
C GLN A 222 22.35 19.19 -31.38
N GLN A 223 21.41 19.51 -32.27
CA GLN A 223 20.02 19.83 -31.88
C GLN A 223 19.30 18.62 -31.30
N ASP A 224 19.48 17.43 -31.88
CA ASP A 224 18.88 16.20 -31.40
C ASP A 224 19.37 15.84 -29.98
N THR A 225 20.68 15.96 -29.75
CA THR A 225 21.27 15.69 -28.41
C THR A 225 20.89 16.76 -27.39
N ALA A 226 20.72 18.04 -27.79
CA ALA A 226 20.20 19.11 -26.93
C ALA A 226 18.76 18.80 -26.48
N ALA A 227 17.91 18.33 -27.39
CA ALA A 227 16.54 17.93 -27.08
C ALA A 227 16.52 16.70 -26.15
N GLN A 228 17.41 15.72 -26.36
CA GLN A 228 17.54 14.56 -25.47
C GLN A 228 18.01 14.98 -24.07
N LEU A 229 18.99 15.86 -23.96
CA LEU A 229 19.46 16.40 -22.69
C LEU A 229 18.34 17.14 -21.93
N ALA A 230 17.55 17.95 -22.62
CA ALA A 230 16.41 18.63 -22.00
C ALA A 230 15.39 17.64 -21.43
N ARG A 231 15.07 16.58 -22.18
CA ARG A 231 14.18 15.50 -21.70
C ARG A 231 14.78 14.74 -20.52
N ALA A 232 16.07 14.44 -20.55
CA ALA A 232 16.75 13.74 -19.46
C ALA A 232 16.74 14.56 -18.16
N ARG A 233 16.95 15.89 -18.27
CA ARG A 233 16.85 16.82 -17.12
C ARG A 233 15.45 16.80 -16.51
N LEU A 234 14.43 16.91 -17.37
CA LEU A 234 13.04 16.82 -16.91
C LEU A 234 12.74 15.49 -16.23
N ALA A 235 13.15 14.37 -16.82
CA ALA A 235 12.94 13.04 -16.25
C ALA A 235 13.65 12.88 -14.90
N ALA A 236 14.90 13.32 -14.76
CA ALA A 236 15.63 13.27 -13.50
C ALA A 236 14.94 14.07 -12.40
N THR A 237 14.41 15.26 -12.71
CA THR A 237 13.65 16.08 -11.77
C THR A 237 12.32 15.41 -11.42
N ALA A 238 11.57 14.90 -12.39
CA ALA A 238 10.27 14.28 -12.18
C ALA A 238 10.35 13.02 -11.30
N GLU A 239 11.35 12.15 -11.54
CA GLU A 239 11.53 10.94 -10.74
C GLU A 239 12.03 11.25 -9.31
N HIS A 240 12.85 12.28 -9.15
CA HIS A 240 13.25 12.77 -7.84
C HIS A 240 12.06 13.30 -7.03
N GLU A 241 11.19 14.11 -7.64
CA GLU A 241 9.96 14.61 -7.02
C GLU A 241 8.98 13.48 -6.69
N GLN A 242 8.86 12.47 -7.55
CA GLN A 242 8.03 11.29 -7.29
C GLN A 242 8.52 10.53 -6.05
N LEU A 243 9.84 10.36 -5.89
CA LEU A 243 10.43 9.74 -4.71
C LEU A 243 10.20 10.59 -3.46
N ALA A 244 10.42 11.92 -3.54
CA ALA A 244 10.17 12.86 -2.46
C ALA A 244 8.72 12.79 -1.97
N ARG A 245 7.75 12.71 -2.90
CA ARG A 245 6.33 12.58 -2.61
C ARG A 245 6.01 11.27 -1.87
N LEU A 246 6.57 10.14 -2.31
CA LEU A 246 6.36 8.85 -1.64
C LEU A 246 6.98 8.82 -0.24
N MET A 247 8.12 9.48 -0.04
CA MET A 247 8.73 9.67 1.28
C MET A 247 7.99 10.70 2.14
N GLY A 248 6.97 11.41 1.60
CA GLY A 248 6.24 12.45 2.32
C GLY A 248 7.08 13.68 2.63
N LEU A 249 8.11 13.97 1.82
CA LEU A 249 9.01 15.10 1.99
C LEU A 249 8.48 16.34 1.26
N TRP A 250 8.72 17.52 1.81
CA TRP A 250 8.32 18.80 1.24
C TRP A 250 9.22 19.94 1.71
N GLY A 251 9.16 21.09 1.05
CA GLY A 251 9.98 22.27 1.37
C GLY A 251 11.48 21.98 1.19
N ARG A 252 12.31 22.38 2.12
CA ARG A 252 13.79 22.19 2.05
C ARG A 252 14.23 20.72 2.16
N ARG A 253 13.35 19.80 2.54
CA ARG A 253 13.70 18.37 2.68
C ARG A 253 13.68 17.61 1.35
N ILE A 254 13.31 18.25 0.26
CA ILE A 254 13.37 17.65 -1.08
C ILE A 254 14.80 17.68 -1.64
N ASP A 255 15.73 18.44 -1.08
CA ASP A 255 17.12 18.58 -1.54
C ASP A 255 18.03 17.45 -1.02
N PHE A 256 17.53 16.22 -1.00
CA PHE A 256 18.33 15.06 -0.60
C PHE A 256 19.20 14.56 -1.76
N LYS A 257 20.29 13.89 -1.41
CA LYS A 257 21.20 13.30 -2.40
C LYS A 257 20.87 11.84 -2.65
N LEU A 258 21.05 11.40 -3.89
CA LEU A 258 20.99 10.01 -4.31
C LEU A 258 22.40 9.51 -4.66
N PRO A 259 22.68 8.20 -4.59
CA PRO A 259 23.92 7.63 -5.10
C PRO A 259 24.04 7.82 -6.61
N ASP A 260 25.28 7.80 -7.10
CA ASP A 260 25.58 8.03 -8.52
C ASP A 260 25.28 6.80 -9.39
N GLN A 261 25.15 5.61 -8.78
CA GLN A 261 24.99 4.35 -9.50
C GLN A 261 23.92 3.47 -8.85
N LEU A 262 23.23 2.71 -9.69
CA LEU A 262 22.34 1.63 -9.26
C LEU A 262 23.15 0.50 -8.58
N PRO A 263 22.54 -0.28 -7.69
CA PRO A 263 23.18 -1.46 -7.09
C PRO A 263 23.59 -2.46 -8.16
N ALA A 264 24.76 -3.09 -7.99
CA ALA A 264 25.24 -4.12 -8.92
C ALA A 264 24.25 -5.29 -9.01
N ILE A 265 24.10 -5.87 -10.20
CA ILE A 265 23.28 -7.07 -10.40
C ILE A 265 24.02 -8.33 -9.90
N PRO A 266 23.30 -9.41 -9.53
CA PRO A 266 23.93 -10.70 -9.24
C PRO A 266 24.78 -11.18 -10.41
N GLN A 267 26.00 -11.63 -10.11
CA GLN A 267 26.97 -12.02 -11.14
C GLN A 267 26.70 -13.41 -11.73
N ALA A 268 26.01 -14.28 -10.99
CA ALA A 268 25.72 -15.65 -11.43
C ALA A 268 24.24 -15.98 -11.31
N ALA A 269 23.73 -16.78 -12.24
CA ALA A 269 22.35 -17.25 -12.23
C ALA A 269 21.97 -18.05 -10.96
N THR A 270 22.94 -18.66 -10.28
CA THR A 270 22.75 -19.38 -9.02
C THR A 270 22.42 -18.46 -7.85
N GLN A 271 22.67 -17.18 -7.94
CA GLN A 271 22.33 -16.16 -6.94
C GLN A 271 20.89 -15.62 -7.10
N LEU A 272 20.23 -16.00 -8.18
CA LEU A 272 18.85 -15.59 -8.44
C LEU A 272 17.86 -16.40 -7.61
N ARG A 273 16.69 -15.82 -7.41
CA ARG A 273 15.56 -16.52 -6.77
C ARG A 273 15.12 -17.69 -7.64
N SER A 274 14.84 -18.86 -7.01
CA SER A 274 14.24 -19.99 -7.73
C SER A 274 12.78 -19.68 -8.12
N GLY A 275 12.38 -20.18 -9.28
CA GLY A 275 10.99 -20.12 -9.76
C GLY A 275 10.16 -21.36 -9.45
N ASP A 276 10.80 -22.43 -8.97
CA ASP A 276 10.17 -23.76 -8.85
C ASP A 276 8.93 -23.76 -7.93
N ASP A 277 8.94 -22.96 -6.87
CA ASP A 277 7.85 -22.86 -5.90
C ASP A 277 7.13 -21.51 -5.94
N ALA A 278 7.34 -20.69 -6.97
CA ALA A 278 6.80 -19.33 -7.01
C ALA A 278 5.27 -19.29 -6.87
N GLU A 279 4.55 -20.17 -7.58
CA GLU A 279 3.09 -20.27 -7.48
C GLU A 279 2.63 -20.74 -6.10
N ALA A 280 3.27 -21.79 -5.56
CA ALA A 280 2.91 -22.34 -4.26
C ALA A 280 3.19 -21.30 -3.16
N THR A 281 4.29 -20.59 -3.25
CA THR A 281 4.65 -19.50 -2.34
C THR A 281 3.63 -18.36 -2.40
N ALA A 282 3.25 -17.90 -3.60
CA ALA A 282 2.24 -16.86 -3.77
C ALA A 282 0.89 -17.27 -3.16
N LEU A 283 0.42 -18.51 -3.40
CA LEU A 283 -0.83 -18.99 -2.82
C LEU A 283 -0.81 -19.10 -1.29
N ARG A 284 0.36 -19.32 -0.70
CA ARG A 284 0.53 -19.52 0.74
C ARG A 284 0.76 -18.20 1.47
N GLU A 285 1.60 -17.32 0.90
CA GLU A 285 2.16 -16.16 1.58
C GLU A 285 1.47 -14.84 1.26
N ARG A 286 0.74 -14.72 0.14
CA ARG A 286 0.10 -13.45 -0.27
C ARG A 286 -0.94 -12.99 0.75
N LEU A 287 -0.80 -11.74 1.18
CA LEU A 287 -1.68 -11.14 2.17
C LEU A 287 -3.09 -10.87 1.62
N ASP A 288 -3.21 -10.56 0.32
CA ASP A 288 -4.52 -10.35 -0.31
C ASP A 288 -5.35 -11.64 -0.33
N LEU A 289 -4.75 -12.79 -0.63
CA LEU A 289 -5.43 -14.09 -0.56
C LEU A 289 -5.80 -14.47 0.88
N ARG A 290 -4.95 -14.15 1.83
CA ARG A 290 -5.25 -14.36 3.26
C ARG A 290 -6.41 -13.48 3.71
N ALA A 291 -6.48 -12.22 3.28
CA ALA A 291 -7.59 -11.32 3.56
C ALA A 291 -8.91 -11.84 2.95
N LEU A 292 -8.89 -12.30 1.67
CA LEU A 292 -10.06 -12.89 1.01
C LEU A 292 -10.54 -14.18 1.70
N ARG A 293 -9.65 -15.02 2.20
CA ARG A 293 -10.01 -16.21 2.99
C ARG A 293 -10.73 -15.81 4.29
N ARG A 294 -10.21 -14.80 5.01
CA ARG A 294 -10.84 -14.30 6.23
C ARG A 294 -12.21 -13.68 5.98
N ASP A 295 -12.38 -12.97 4.85
CA ASP A 295 -13.69 -12.47 4.43
C ASP A 295 -14.69 -13.61 4.21
N LEU A 296 -14.28 -14.65 3.48
CA LEU A 296 -15.12 -15.84 3.25
C LEU A 296 -15.50 -16.55 4.55
N ASP A 297 -14.52 -16.78 5.46
CA ASP A 297 -14.73 -17.43 6.74
C ASP A 297 -15.77 -16.65 7.58
N GLN A 298 -15.60 -15.31 7.67
CA GLN A 298 -16.53 -14.44 8.37
C GLN A 298 -17.95 -14.50 7.81
N LEU A 299 -18.09 -14.39 6.49
CA LEU A 299 -19.39 -14.44 5.83
C LEU A 299 -20.06 -15.81 5.97
N ALA A 300 -19.29 -16.89 5.93
CA ALA A 300 -19.80 -18.25 6.15
C ALA A 300 -20.36 -18.45 7.55
N GLU A 301 -19.66 -17.99 8.59
CA GLU A 301 -20.15 -18.04 9.97
C GLU A 301 -21.38 -17.16 10.16
N ARG A 302 -21.36 -15.92 9.66
CA ARG A 302 -22.47 -14.97 9.79
C ARG A 302 -23.74 -15.48 9.12
N ARG A 303 -23.62 -16.24 8.03
CA ARG A 303 -24.76 -16.83 7.31
C ARG A 303 -25.66 -17.67 8.23
N GLY A 304 -25.07 -18.45 9.17
CA GLY A 304 -25.85 -19.29 10.11
C GLY A 304 -26.80 -18.48 10.99
N TRP A 305 -26.46 -17.21 11.27
CA TRP A 305 -27.22 -16.31 12.16
C TRP A 305 -28.13 -15.33 11.43
N ALA A 306 -27.97 -15.17 10.10
CA ALA A 306 -28.69 -14.14 9.34
C ALA A 306 -30.22 -14.24 9.48
N ARG A 307 -30.75 -15.48 9.49
CA ARG A 307 -32.17 -15.71 9.64
C ARG A 307 -32.68 -15.43 11.06
N LEU A 308 -31.95 -15.92 12.06
CA LEU A 308 -32.34 -15.72 13.49
C LEU A 308 -32.23 -14.26 13.88
N GLY A 309 -31.19 -13.56 13.43
CA GLY A 309 -31.04 -12.13 13.70
C GLY A 309 -32.13 -11.26 13.06
N ALA A 310 -32.63 -11.66 11.88
CA ALA A 310 -33.74 -10.96 11.25
C ALA A 310 -35.08 -11.20 11.96
N MET A 311 -35.26 -12.39 12.54
CA MET A 311 -36.53 -12.74 13.26
C MET A 311 -36.59 -12.20 14.68
N PHE A 312 -35.45 -12.13 15.39
CA PHE A 312 -35.39 -11.86 16.83
C PHE A 312 -34.47 -10.67 17.17
N GLY A 313 -34.30 -9.72 16.24
CA GLY A 313 -33.35 -8.61 16.38
C GLY A 313 -33.60 -7.66 17.55
N ASP A 314 -34.84 -7.55 18.03
CA ASP A 314 -35.30 -6.51 18.98
C ASP A 314 -36.06 -7.06 20.18
N ILE A 315 -35.57 -8.13 20.83
CA ILE A 315 -36.20 -8.58 22.09
C ILE A 315 -35.72 -7.67 23.22
N GLY A 316 -36.70 -6.97 23.85
CA GLY A 316 -36.50 -6.08 24.99
C GLY A 316 -36.97 -6.70 26.31
N LEU A 317 -36.34 -6.30 27.41
CA LEU A 317 -36.83 -6.53 28.76
C LEU A 317 -36.95 -5.20 29.48
N GLY A 318 -38.14 -4.84 29.90
CA GLY A 318 -38.48 -3.63 30.64
C GLY A 318 -38.90 -3.90 32.09
N TYR A 319 -38.56 -2.97 32.97
CA TYR A 319 -39.14 -2.89 34.30
C TYR A 319 -39.85 -1.55 34.44
N ASN A 320 -41.18 -1.61 34.69
CA ASN A 320 -42.05 -0.46 34.80
C ASN A 320 -42.42 -0.22 36.27
N ARG A 321 -42.44 1.06 36.66
CA ARG A 321 -43.00 1.52 37.95
C ARG A 321 -43.81 2.78 37.72
N ASN A 322 -45.13 2.64 37.78
CA ASN A 322 -46.06 3.73 37.62
C ASN A 322 -46.62 4.16 38.98
N THR A 323 -46.76 5.45 39.15
CA THR A 323 -47.38 6.03 40.36
C THR A 323 -48.53 6.91 39.92
N ALA A 324 -49.73 6.43 40.18
CA ALA A 324 -50.96 7.16 39.96
C ALA A 324 -51.36 7.88 41.23
N THR A 325 -51.67 9.17 41.19
CA THR A 325 -52.07 9.99 42.33
C THR A 325 -53.39 10.65 41.98
N ASP A 326 -54.44 10.30 42.74
CA ASP A 326 -55.72 10.96 42.69
C ASP A 326 -55.59 12.40 43.21
N ARG A 327 -56.01 13.36 42.41
CA ARG A 327 -55.84 14.79 42.72
C ARG A 327 -56.82 15.33 43.73
N ALA A 328 -57.97 14.68 43.92
CA ALA A 328 -58.96 15.05 44.86
C ALA A 328 -58.70 14.53 46.29
N THR A 329 -58.22 13.27 46.39
CA THR A 329 -57.97 12.61 47.67
C THR A 329 -56.52 12.62 48.09
N GLY A 330 -55.55 12.87 47.14
CA GLY A 330 -54.12 12.78 47.38
C GLY A 330 -53.60 11.34 47.53
N HIS A 331 -54.44 10.35 47.35
CA HIS A 331 -54.08 8.94 47.46
C HIS A 331 -53.16 8.54 46.26
N SER A 332 -52.14 7.77 46.58
CA SER A 332 -51.19 7.32 45.56
C SER A 332 -51.07 5.83 45.50
N ASP A 333 -51.34 5.24 44.35
CA ASP A 333 -51.13 3.84 44.06
C ASP A 333 -49.85 3.62 43.25
N VAL A 334 -49.11 2.56 43.58
CA VAL A 334 -47.85 2.22 42.91
C VAL A 334 -47.97 0.86 42.24
N THR A 335 -48.00 0.86 40.91
CA THR A 335 -48.00 -0.36 40.12
C THR A 335 -46.55 -0.66 39.67
N ARG A 336 -46.16 -1.91 39.73
CA ARG A 336 -44.83 -2.42 39.28
C ARG A 336 -45.03 -3.61 38.38
N GLY A 337 -44.28 -3.68 37.29
CA GLY A 337 -44.40 -4.77 36.33
C GLY A 337 -43.10 -5.00 35.55
N TRP A 338 -43.05 -6.17 34.95
CA TRP A 338 -42.05 -6.52 33.95
C TRP A 338 -42.72 -6.53 32.59
N GLU A 339 -42.01 -6.04 31.58
CA GLU A 339 -42.47 -6.02 30.20
C GLU A 339 -41.44 -6.75 29.34
N ILE A 340 -41.92 -7.57 28.42
CA ILE A 340 -41.07 -8.25 27.43
C ILE A 340 -41.58 -7.85 26.05
N ASP A 341 -40.74 -7.12 25.33
CA ASP A 341 -41.00 -6.75 23.95
C ASP A 341 -40.52 -7.87 23.03
N LEU A 342 -41.43 -8.55 22.36
CA LEU A 342 -41.16 -9.64 21.46
C LEU A 342 -41.68 -9.30 20.06
N PRO A 343 -40.79 -9.07 19.06
CA PRO A 343 -41.21 -8.86 17.70
C PRO A 343 -41.83 -10.14 17.12
N LEU A 344 -43.04 -10.03 16.57
CA LEU A 344 -43.70 -11.15 15.91
C LEU A 344 -43.40 -11.12 14.41
N PRO A 345 -42.63 -12.08 13.85
CA PRO A 345 -42.27 -12.12 12.44
C PRO A 345 -43.43 -12.60 11.55
N LEU A 346 -44.51 -11.83 11.48
CA LEU A 346 -45.73 -12.20 10.75
C LEU A 346 -45.52 -12.14 9.23
N PHE A 347 -44.69 -11.19 8.75
CA PHE A 347 -44.50 -10.90 7.33
C PHE A 347 -43.11 -11.27 6.82
N ASP A 348 -42.06 -11.10 7.63
CA ASP A 348 -40.67 -11.44 7.26
C ASP A 348 -40.12 -12.54 8.19
N TRP A 349 -40.01 -13.74 7.64
CA TRP A 349 -39.39 -14.90 8.30
C TRP A 349 -37.87 -15.00 8.05
N GLY A 350 -37.23 -13.87 7.71
CA GLY A 350 -35.76 -13.80 7.44
C GLY A 350 -35.38 -14.45 6.11
N GLY A 351 -36.31 -14.63 5.19
CA GLY A 351 -36.05 -15.21 3.89
C GLY A 351 -35.10 -14.37 3.04
N ALA A 352 -35.34 -13.07 2.98
CA ALA A 352 -34.51 -12.11 2.26
C ALA A 352 -33.10 -12.01 2.88
N ALA A 353 -33.00 -11.95 4.19
CA ALA A 353 -31.72 -11.91 4.91
C ALA A 353 -30.87 -13.18 4.67
N SER A 354 -31.51 -14.35 4.69
CA SER A 354 -30.85 -15.63 4.37
C SER A 354 -30.42 -15.71 2.91
N GLY A 355 -31.24 -15.22 1.95
CA GLY A 355 -30.92 -15.14 0.53
C GLY A 355 -29.71 -14.23 0.29
N ARG A 356 -29.70 -13.04 0.88
CA ARG A 356 -28.58 -12.10 0.83
C ARG A 356 -27.29 -12.71 1.38
N ALA A 357 -27.32 -13.31 2.57
CA ALA A 357 -26.15 -13.91 3.19
C ALA A 357 -25.58 -15.06 2.33
N ARG A 358 -26.45 -15.86 1.65
CA ARG A 358 -26.01 -16.89 0.71
C ARG A 358 -25.30 -16.28 -0.51
N ALA A 359 -25.86 -15.23 -1.10
CA ALA A 359 -25.27 -14.55 -2.24
C ALA A 359 -23.92 -13.88 -1.87
N GLU A 360 -23.79 -13.31 -0.69
CA GLU A 360 -22.52 -12.73 -0.17
C GLU A 360 -21.42 -13.80 -0.04
N VAL A 361 -21.73 -14.99 0.50
CA VAL A 361 -20.78 -16.11 0.59
C VAL A 361 -20.37 -16.58 -0.82
N GLN A 362 -21.31 -16.73 -1.76
CA GLN A 362 -21.01 -17.14 -3.13
C GLN A 362 -20.11 -16.10 -3.83
N ARG A 363 -20.38 -14.81 -3.66
CA ARG A 363 -19.56 -13.72 -4.18
C ARG A 363 -18.13 -13.79 -3.63
N SER A 364 -17.97 -13.91 -2.32
CA SER A 364 -16.64 -13.97 -1.67
C SER A 364 -15.86 -15.22 -2.08
N ALA A 365 -16.51 -16.38 -2.21
CA ALA A 365 -15.89 -17.60 -2.72
C ALA A 365 -15.38 -17.44 -4.17
N ALA A 366 -16.18 -16.83 -5.06
CA ALA A 366 -15.77 -16.55 -6.43
C ALA A 366 -14.60 -15.54 -6.49
N GLN A 367 -14.62 -14.51 -5.64
CA GLN A 367 -13.50 -13.54 -5.52
C GLN A 367 -12.21 -14.20 -5.04
N LEU A 368 -12.28 -15.11 -4.07
CA LEU A 368 -11.12 -15.89 -3.62
C LEU A 368 -10.57 -16.78 -4.74
N GLN A 369 -11.44 -17.46 -5.50
CA GLN A 369 -11.02 -18.27 -6.63
C GLN A 369 -10.35 -17.42 -7.72
N GLN A 370 -10.96 -16.29 -8.09
CA GLN A 370 -10.37 -15.34 -9.04
C GLN A 370 -9.01 -14.84 -8.56
N GLY A 371 -8.91 -14.42 -7.29
CA GLY A 371 -7.66 -13.97 -6.69
C GLY A 371 -6.56 -15.03 -6.72
N ALA A 372 -6.91 -16.30 -6.47
CA ALA A 372 -5.96 -17.41 -6.54
C ALA A 372 -5.45 -17.67 -7.97
N ILE A 373 -6.32 -17.60 -8.97
CA ILE A 373 -5.95 -17.73 -10.39
C ILE A 373 -5.02 -16.59 -10.79
N GLN A 374 -5.37 -15.36 -10.43
CA GLN A 374 -4.58 -14.17 -10.72
C GLN A 374 -3.20 -14.24 -10.04
N ALA A 375 -3.14 -14.64 -8.77
CA ALA A 375 -1.90 -14.76 -8.02
C ALA A 375 -0.91 -15.74 -8.66
N ARG A 376 -1.41 -16.88 -9.15
CA ARG A 376 -0.59 -17.86 -9.91
C ARG A 376 -0.04 -17.26 -11.20
N ALA A 377 -0.90 -16.60 -11.99
CA ALA A 377 -0.49 -15.98 -13.24
C ALA A 377 0.55 -14.88 -13.02
N GLU A 378 0.33 -14.02 -12.03
CA GLU A 378 1.25 -12.94 -11.64
C GLU A 378 2.59 -13.48 -11.14
N ALA A 379 2.59 -14.51 -10.30
CA ALA A 379 3.83 -15.13 -9.82
C ALA A 379 4.68 -15.68 -10.97
N ARG A 380 4.06 -16.43 -11.91
CA ARG A 380 4.77 -16.93 -13.11
C ARG A 380 5.29 -15.81 -14.00
N SER A 381 4.44 -14.85 -14.32
CA SER A 381 4.83 -13.76 -15.23
C SER A 381 5.89 -12.85 -14.61
N SER A 382 5.81 -12.56 -13.31
CA SER A 382 6.81 -11.77 -12.58
C SER A 382 8.16 -12.50 -12.51
N TRP A 383 8.15 -13.83 -12.29
CA TRP A 383 9.37 -14.61 -12.30
C TRP A 383 10.02 -14.65 -13.69
N MET A 384 9.23 -14.84 -14.75
CA MET A 384 9.75 -14.80 -16.13
C MET A 384 10.37 -13.44 -16.46
N ARG A 385 9.70 -12.34 -16.08
CA ARG A 385 10.23 -10.98 -16.27
C ARG A 385 11.54 -10.78 -15.51
N TYR A 386 11.58 -11.19 -14.24
CA TYR A 386 12.78 -11.11 -13.42
C TYR A 386 13.96 -11.85 -14.05
N ARG A 387 13.73 -13.08 -14.55
CA ARG A 387 14.75 -13.88 -15.21
C ARG A 387 15.24 -13.23 -16.50
N THR A 388 14.32 -12.85 -17.38
CA THR A 388 14.64 -12.20 -18.65
C THR A 388 15.36 -10.86 -18.44
N ALA A 389 14.90 -10.06 -17.46
CA ALA A 389 15.56 -8.79 -17.14
C ALA A 389 17.00 -9.00 -16.63
N TRP A 390 17.24 -10.07 -15.86
CA TRP A 390 18.60 -10.42 -15.46
C TRP A 390 19.46 -10.82 -16.65
N ASP A 391 18.97 -11.71 -17.53
CA ASP A 391 19.70 -12.16 -18.71
C ASP A 391 20.13 -10.96 -19.59
N LEU A 392 19.19 -10.02 -19.81
CA LEU A 392 19.49 -8.79 -20.57
C LEU A 392 20.49 -7.87 -19.86
N ALA A 393 20.31 -7.63 -18.56
CA ALA A 393 21.21 -6.78 -17.79
C ALA A 393 22.62 -7.38 -17.69
N HIS A 394 22.71 -8.69 -17.49
CA HIS A 394 23.97 -9.42 -17.46
C HIS A 394 24.70 -9.35 -18.81
N GLN A 395 23.99 -9.57 -19.93
CA GLN A 395 24.55 -9.44 -21.28
C GLN A 395 25.09 -8.02 -21.52
N GLN A 396 24.34 -6.98 -21.14
CA GLN A 396 24.79 -5.60 -21.29
C GLN A 396 26.07 -5.33 -20.48
N GLN A 397 26.18 -5.82 -19.25
CA GLN A 397 27.32 -5.56 -18.38
C GLN A 397 28.54 -6.44 -18.68
N ALA A 398 28.33 -7.73 -18.99
CA ALA A 398 29.41 -8.69 -19.15
C ALA A 398 30.00 -8.72 -20.58
N GLU A 399 29.17 -8.41 -21.59
CA GLU A 399 29.57 -8.53 -23.00
C GLU A 399 29.58 -7.19 -23.72
N VAL A 400 28.48 -6.43 -23.71
CA VAL A 400 28.34 -5.23 -24.55
C VAL A 400 29.20 -4.08 -24.04
N LEU A 401 29.19 -3.77 -22.76
CA LEU A 401 29.98 -2.65 -22.21
C LEU A 401 31.49 -2.86 -22.35
N PRO A 402 32.08 -4.04 -22.05
CA PRO A 402 33.51 -4.28 -22.28
C PRO A 402 33.89 -4.15 -23.76
N LEU A 403 33.05 -4.68 -24.67
CA LEU A 403 33.27 -4.56 -26.11
C LEU A 403 33.25 -3.09 -26.56
N ARG A 404 32.30 -2.29 -26.09
CA ARG A 404 32.22 -0.85 -26.41
C ARG A 404 33.42 -0.06 -25.87
N ARG A 405 33.89 -0.39 -24.69
CA ARG A 405 35.11 0.22 -24.12
C ARG A 405 36.33 -0.11 -24.98
N PHE A 406 36.50 -1.37 -25.37
CA PHE A 406 37.57 -1.78 -26.25
C PHE A 406 37.53 -1.03 -27.59
N ILE A 407 36.37 -0.91 -28.23
CA ILE A 407 36.20 -0.18 -29.49
C ILE A 407 36.55 1.31 -29.29
N GLN A 408 36.13 1.91 -28.20
CA GLN A 408 36.41 3.32 -27.88
C GLN A 408 37.91 3.55 -27.69
N ASP A 409 38.60 2.68 -26.93
CA ASP A 409 40.01 2.78 -26.64
C ASP A 409 40.84 2.57 -27.94
N GLU A 410 40.50 1.58 -28.77
CA GLU A 410 41.12 1.33 -30.05
C GLU A 410 40.93 2.48 -31.04
N THR A 411 39.71 3.07 -31.10
CA THR A 411 39.40 4.23 -31.93
C THR A 411 40.23 5.45 -31.48
N MET A 412 40.42 5.64 -30.18
CA MET A 412 41.24 6.70 -29.63
C MET A 412 42.74 6.51 -30.04
N LEU A 413 43.27 5.27 -29.94
CA LEU A 413 44.62 4.97 -30.36
C LEU A 413 44.84 5.21 -31.87
N ARG A 414 43.91 4.78 -32.72
CA ARG A 414 43.92 5.01 -34.15
C ARG A 414 43.82 6.49 -34.52
N TYR A 415 42.99 7.25 -33.79
CA TYR A 415 42.92 8.69 -33.98
C TYR A 415 44.25 9.38 -33.66
N ASN A 416 44.93 9.01 -32.56
CA ASN A 416 46.25 9.52 -32.20
C ASN A 416 47.33 9.15 -33.25
N GLY A 417 47.16 7.99 -33.91
CA GLY A 417 48.01 7.56 -35.05
C GLY A 417 47.59 8.16 -36.39
N MET A 418 46.57 9.02 -36.44
CA MET A 418 46.03 9.64 -37.68
C MET A 418 45.42 8.64 -38.67
N PHE A 419 45.00 7.44 -38.19
CA PHE A 419 44.39 6.41 -39.05
C PHE A 419 42.87 6.56 -39.18
N VAL A 420 42.24 7.28 -38.27
CA VAL A 420 40.78 7.55 -38.29
C VAL A 420 40.54 9.03 -38.12
N SER A 421 39.36 9.47 -38.59
CA SER A 421 38.96 10.88 -38.50
C SER A 421 38.44 11.25 -37.11
N VAL A 422 38.49 12.55 -36.78
CA VAL A 422 37.85 13.06 -35.55
C VAL A 422 36.35 12.80 -35.52
N TRP A 423 35.70 12.71 -36.67
CA TRP A 423 34.25 12.42 -36.78
C TRP A 423 33.91 11.01 -36.30
N GLU A 424 34.79 10.04 -36.63
CA GLU A 424 34.68 8.66 -36.18
C GLU A 424 34.89 8.56 -34.66
N LEU A 425 35.88 9.26 -34.12
CA LEU A 425 36.11 9.36 -32.69
C LEU A 425 34.91 9.94 -31.95
N LEU A 426 34.34 11.05 -32.42
CA LEU A 426 33.17 11.68 -31.81
C LEU A 426 31.90 10.81 -31.94
N ALA A 427 31.76 10.11 -33.07
CA ALA A 427 30.67 9.14 -33.26
C ALA A 427 30.76 7.99 -32.24
N GLU A 428 31.99 7.44 -32.03
CA GLU A 428 32.18 6.35 -31.08
C GLU A 428 32.00 6.81 -29.64
N ALA A 429 32.38 8.05 -29.29
CA ALA A 429 32.09 8.62 -27.97
C ALA A 429 30.59 8.69 -27.71
N ARG A 430 29.79 9.08 -28.71
CA ARG A 430 28.31 9.08 -28.59
C ARG A 430 27.74 7.66 -28.46
N ASN A 431 28.25 6.71 -29.29
CA ASN A 431 27.85 5.30 -29.24
C ASN A 431 28.16 4.65 -27.88
N SER A 432 29.32 4.95 -27.31
CA SER A 432 29.73 4.48 -25.99
C SER A 432 28.81 5.03 -24.89
N ALA A 433 28.50 6.35 -24.93
CA ALA A 433 27.58 6.95 -23.98
C ALA A 433 26.14 6.36 -24.10
N GLN A 434 25.68 6.06 -25.32
CA GLN A 434 24.39 5.40 -25.56
C GLN A 434 24.41 3.95 -25.03
N ALA A 435 25.49 3.22 -25.17
CA ALA A 435 25.61 1.86 -24.63
C ALA A 435 25.55 1.87 -23.08
N VAL A 436 26.19 2.84 -22.42
CA VAL A 436 26.10 3.04 -20.98
C VAL A 436 24.66 3.34 -20.57
N ALA A 437 23.96 4.19 -21.33
CA ALA A 437 22.55 4.50 -21.08
C ALA A 437 21.66 3.24 -21.18
N THR A 438 21.83 2.43 -22.23
CA THR A 438 21.09 1.17 -22.42
C THR A 438 21.38 0.16 -21.30
N ALA A 439 22.63 0.03 -20.87
CA ALA A 439 23.00 -0.85 -19.77
C ALA A 439 22.39 -0.38 -18.43
N THR A 440 22.31 0.94 -18.21
CA THR A 440 21.63 1.52 -17.04
C THR A 440 20.13 1.18 -17.05
N ASP A 441 19.47 1.26 -18.19
CA ASP A 441 18.07 0.89 -18.33
C ASP A 441 17.84 -0.60 -18.03
N ALA A 442 18.66 -1.48 -18.59
CA ALA A 442 18.58 -2.91 -18.34
C ALA A 442 18.80 -3.25 -16.85
N GLN A 443 19.75 -2.59 -16.19
CA GLN A 443 20.00 -2.74 -14.75
C GLN A 443 18.82 -2.26 -13.90
N ARG A 444 18.23 -1.11 -14.23
CA ARG A 444 17.02 -0.61 -13.60
C ARG A 444 15.88 -1.60 -13.74
N ASP A 445 15.63 -2.10 -14.96
CA ASP A 445 14.54 -2.99 -15.27
C ASP A 445 14.65 -4.33 -14.53
N PHE A 446 15.88 -4.84 -14.33
CA PHE A 446 16.13 -5.99 -13.47
C PHE A 446 15.69 -5.74 -12.02
N TRP A 447 16.08 -4.63 -11.41
CA TRP A 447 15.72 -4.33 -10.03
C TRP A 447 14.24 -4.01 -9.85
N LEU A 448 13.60 -3.42 -10.86
CA LEU A 448 12.14 -3.24 -10.88
C LEU A 448 11.43 -4.59 -10.93
N ALA A 449 11.90 -5.52 -11.77
CA ALA A 449 11.35 -6.86 -11.87
C ALA A 449 11.57 -7.68 -10.59
N ASP A 450 12.70 -7.52 -9.87
CA ASP A 450 12.91 -8.13 -8.55
C ASP A 450 11.92 -7.59 -7.50
N THR A 451 11.69 -6.27 -7.49
CA THR A 451 10.71 -5.64 -6.60
C THR A 451 9.30 -6.15 -6.87
N ASP A 452 8.93 -6.28 -8.15
CA ASP A 452 7.61 -6.78 -8.57
C ASP A 452 7.43 -8.26 -8.22
N LEU A 453 8.47 -9.07 -8.39
CA LEU A 453 8.46 -10.48 -8.00
C LEU A 453 8.28 -10.65 -6.49
N GLN A 454 9.01 -9.88 -5.67
CA GLN A 454 8.87 -9.92 -4.22
C GLN A 454 7.44 -9.58 -3.79
N LEU A 455 6.84 -8.55 -4.40
CA LEU A 455 5.46 -8.16 -4.10
C LEU A 455 4.46 -9.22 -4.55
N ALA A 456 4.64 -9.82 -5.73
CA ALA A 456 3.79 -10.88 -6.28
C ALA A 456 3.83 -12.17 -5.46
N LEU A 457 4.97 -12.50 -4.85
CA LEU A 457 5.13 -13.73 -4.05
C LEU A 457 4.54 -13.62 -2.65
N ALA A 458 4.64 -12.47 -2.01
CA ALA A 458 4.36 -12.38 -0.58
C ALA A 458 3.45 -11.21 -0.17
N GLY A 459 3.25 -10.23 -1.04
CA GLY A 459 2.50 -9.01 -0.73
C GLY A 459 1.08 -9.02 -1.29
N THR A 460 0.96 -8.44 -2.44
CA THR A 460 -0.29 -8.24 -3.18
C THR A 460 0.02 -8.19 -4.68
N SER A 461 -1.00 -8.03 -5.52
CA SER A 461 -0.79 -7.81 -6.95
C SER A 461 0.19 -6.65 -7.21
N PRO A 462 1.26 -6.85 -8.01
CA PRO A 462 2.17 -5.76 -8.40
C PRO A 462 1.49 -4.71 -9.31
N GLY A 463 0.25 -4.95 -9.72
CA GLY A 463 -0.49 -4.16 -10.70
C GLY A 463 -0.16 -4.56 -12.14
N THR A 464 -0.96 -4.12 -13.09
CA THR A 464 -0.58 -4.17 -14.51
C THR A 464 0.51 -3.15 -14.74
N VAL A 465 1.76 -3.60 -14.87
CA VAL A 465 2.79 -2.77 -15.49
C VAL A 465 2.30 -2.55 -16.92
N GLU A 466 1.96 -1.31 -17.27
CA GLU A 466 1.84 -0.93 -18.68
C GLU A 466 3.09 -1.47 -19.36
N ALA A 467 2.90 -2.36 -20.33
CA ALA A 467 3.99 -2.85 -21.15
C ALA A 467 4.72 -1.59 -21.63
N ALA A 468 6.00 -1.46 -21.25
CA ALA A 468 6.83 -0.39 -21.76
C ALA A 468 6.62 -0.41 -23.27
N SER A 469 5.98 0.63 -23.78
CA SER A 469 5.74 0.81 -25.21
C SER A 469 7.06 0.56 -25.88
N SER A 470 7.12 -0.53 -26.63
CA SER A 470 8.22 -0.89 -27.50
C SER A 470 8.70 0.40 -28.17
N ALA A 471 9.88 0.87 -27.76
CA ALA A 471 10.57 1.92 -28.49
C ALA A 471 10.61 1.44 -29.94
N ALA A 472 9.95 2.16 -30.80
CA ALA A 472 9.93 1.87 -32.23
C ALA A 472 11.37 1.66 -32.65
N ALA A 473 11.68 0.45 -33.11
CA ALA A 473 12.97 0.14 -33.69
C ALA A 473 13.23 1.19 -34.79
N PRO A 474 14.41 1.82 -34.84
CA PRO A 474 14.72 2.73 -35.91
C PRO A 474 14.64 1.94 -37.23
N THR A 475 13.75 2.35 -38.10
CA THR A 475 13.63 1.84 -39.46
C THR A 475 15.02 1.92 -40.10
N PRO A 476 15.58 0.82 -40.62
CA PRO A 476 16.84 0.90 -41.32
C PRO A 476 16.66 1.80 -42.57
N THR A 477 17.29 2.95 -42.54
CA THR A 477 17.43 3.77 -43.75
C THR A 477 18.27 2.99 -44.76
N ASN A 478 17.60 2.45 -45.75
CA ASN A 478 18.17 1.80 -46.89
C ASN A 478 18.97 2.85 -47.66
N THR A 479 20.28 2.94 -47.43
CA THR A 479 21.19 3.67 -48.29
C THR A 479 21.45 2.81 -49.53
N ALA A 480 20.58 2.96 -50.53
CA ALA A 480 20.90 2.50 -51.87
C ALA A 480 22.11 3.29 -52.39
N SER A 481 23.14 2.55 -52.67
CA SER A 481 24.29 2.98 -53.44
C SER A 481 23.91 3.50 -54.85
N HIS A 482 24.30 4.68 -55.18
CA HIS A 482 24.77 5.08 -56.53
C HIS A 482 25.78 6.21 -56.37
#